data_b0c2f50ac7cc2be2145f1b14ccd6ddb1
#
_entry.id   b0c2f50ac7cc2be2145f1b14ccd6ddb1
#
_cell.length_a   1.000
_cell.length_b   1.000
_cell.length_c   1.000
_cell.angle_alpha   90.00
_cell.angle_beta   90.00
_cell.angle_gamma   90.00
#
_symmetry.space_group_name_H-M   'P 1'
#
loop_
_entity.id
_entity.type
_entity.pdbx_description
1 polymer ?
#
loop_
_entity_poly.entity_id
_entity_poly.type
_entity_poly.pdbx_seq_one_letter_code
_entity_poly.pdbx_strand_id
1 'polypeptide(L)'
;MNDLYRDATDEDVASAFIFDNKALQRALKHIYEKDFQPMTEIEESLFNETFRIFTEATDEGISESGTELPVEFRQKIDWGNAVFSAFKVHRMQNDIATRLFDSNGDLKPFEQWRNDVHPMLDHHVKHWLRTEYDTAVIRSHQAADWQRFEQYADILPNLEWMPSTSINPGADHKG
;
A
#
# COMPACT_ATOMS: atom_id res chain seq x y z
N MET A 1 4.84 26.08 22.47
CA MET A 1 5.01 24.61 22.52
C MET A 1 3.75 24.00 21.88
N ASN A 2 3.58 24.16 20.57
CA ASN A 2 2.34 23.78 19.87
C ASN A 2 2.57 23.57 18.36
N ASP A 3 3.65 22.86 17.99
CA ASP A 3 4.02 22.65 16.58
C ASP A 3 4.24 21.16 16.19
N LEU A 4 3.63 20.22 16.95
CA LEU A 4 3.79 18.78 16.67
C LEU A 4 2.60 18.12 15.93
N TYR A 5 1.57 18.89 15.60
CA TYR A 5 0.49 18.45 14.72
C TYR A 5 0.30 19.47 13.60
N ARG A 6 1.27 19.53 12.71
CA ARG A 6 1.01 20.08 11.39
C ARG A 6 0.18 19.04 10.66
N ASP A 7 -1.08 19.34 10.40
CA ASP A 7 -1.83 18.60 9.37
C ASP A 7 -0.94 18.57 8.12
N ALA A 8 -0.56 17.35 7.69
CA ALA A 8 0.21 17.17 6.46
C ALA A 8 -0.57 17.87 5.34
N THR A 9 -0.02 18.93 4.79
CA THR A 9 -0.65 19.61 3.67
C THR A 9 -0.59 18.69 2.45
N ASP A 10 -1.46 18.90 1.47
CA ASP A 10 -1.46 18.12 0.21
C ASP A 10 -0.07 18.10 -0.48
N GLU A 11 0.81 19.06 -0.19
CA GLU A 11 2.21 19.11 -0.66
C GLU A 11 3.13 18.14 0.09
N ASP A 12 2.90 17.90 1.38
CA ASP A 12 3.67 16.91 2.18
C ASP A 12 3.27 15.46 1.79
N VAL A 13 2.06 15.28 1.27
CA VAL A 13 1.55 14.00 0.73
C VAL A 13 2.25 13.61 -0.58
N ALA A 14 2.81 14.55 -1.32
CA ALA A 14 3.42 14.31 -2.64
C ALA A 14 4.80 13.62 -2.58
N SER A 15 5.43 13.47 -1.43
CA SER A 15 6.84 13.08 -1.32
C SER A 15 7.13 11.61 -1.01
N ALA A 16 6.14 10.81 -0.59
CA ALA A 16 6.44 9.45 -0.16
C ALA A 16 6.66 8.46 -1.31
N PHE A 17 5.88 8.57 -2.37
CA PHE A 17 6.08 7.80 -3.60
C PHE A 17 5.44 8.49 -4.79
N ILE A 18 5.91 8.14 -6.01
CA ILE A 18 5.29 8.58 -7.28
C ILE A 18 4.71 7.34 -7.95
N PHE A 19 3.40 7.36 -8.22
CA PHE A 19 2.75 6.31 -9.01
C PHE A 19 3.01 6.55 -10.50
N ASP A 20 3.47 5.51 -11.23
CA ASP A 20 3.74 5.65 -12.67
C ASP A 20 2.44 5.80 -13.48
N ASN A 21 2.20 7.02 -13.96
CA ASN A 21 1.06 7.31 -14.81
C ASN A 21 1.02 6.48 -16.11
N LYS A 22 2.17 6.05 -16.62
CA LYS A 22 2.22 5.18 -17.81
C LYS A 22 1.74 3.77 -17.49
N ALA A 23 2.07 3.26 -16.29
CA ALA A 23 1.53 1.99 -15.81
C ALA A 23 0.00 2.05 -15.71
N LEU A 24 -0.52 3.13 -15.12
CA LEU A 24 -1.97 3.36 -15.03
C LEU A 24 -2.65 3.42 -16.40
N GLN A 25 -2.06 4.13 -17.37
CA GLN A 25 -2.62 4.22 -18.73
C GLN A 25 -2.60 2.87 -19.45
N ARG A 26 -1.54 2.06 -19.29
CA ARG A 26 -1.48 0.70 -19.85
C ARG A 26 -2.57 -0.17 -19.24
N ALA A 27 -2.71 -0.14 -17.94
CA ALA A 27 -3.72 -0.90 -17.22
C ALA A 27 -5.15 -0.55 -17.63
N LEU A 28 -5.47 0.74 -17.76
CA LEU A 28 -6.79 1.17 -18.22
C LEU A 28 -7.11 0.66 -19.63
N LYS A 29 -6.14 0.67 -20.55
CA LYS A 29 -6.33 0.10 -21.89
C LYS A 29 -6.59 -1.40 -21.83
N HIS A 30 -5.78 -2.12 -21.04
CA HIS A 30 -5.91 -3.57 -20.90
C HIS A 30 -7.24 -3.97 -20.25
N ILE A 31 -7.67 -3.28 -19.18
CA ILE A 31 -8.96 -3.55 -18.52
C ILE A 31 -10.15 -3.26 -19.45
N TYR A 32 -10.00 -2.32 -20.38
CA TYR A 32 -11.03 -2.01 -21.36
C TYR A 32 -11.12 -3.04 -22.49
N GLU A 33 -10.09 -3.82 -22.72
CA GLU A 33 -10.06 -4.87 -23.75
C GLU A 33 -10.97 -6.04 -23.37
N LYS A 34 -11.65 -6.63 -24.39
CA LYS A 34 -12.70 -7.65 -24.15
C LYS A 34 -12.18 -9.00 -23.66
N ASP A 35 -10.90 -9.28 -23.82
CA ASP A 35 -10.24 -10.53 -23.44
C ASP A 35 -9.72 -10.51 -21.99
N PHE A 36 -9.61 -9.35 -21.35
CA PHE A 36 -9.26 -9.25 -19.93
C PHE A 36 -10.44 -9.59 -19.01
N GLN A 37 -10.18 -10.46 -18.02
CA GLN A 37 -11.19 -10.94 -17.06
C GLN A 37 -10.88 -10.40 -15.63
N PRO A 38 -11.41 -9.22 -15.25
CA PRO A 38 -11.08 -8.57 -13.98
C PRO A 38 -11.32 -9.42 -12.74
N MET A 39 -12.24 -10.38 -12.79
CA MET A 39 -12.60 -11.24 -11.67
C MET A 39 -11.60 -12.37 -11.42
N THR A 40 -10.86 -12.80 -12.44
CA THR A 40 -10.01 -14.00 -12.39
C THR A 40 -8.56 -13.75 -12.75
N GLU A 41 -8.26 -12.58 -13.32
CA GLU A 41 -6.92 -12.14 -13.70
C GLU A 41 -6.49 -10.95 -12.88
N ILE A 42 -5.19 -10.71 -12.79
CA ILE A 42 -4.62 -9.52 -12.16
C ILE A 42 -3.98 -8.67 -13.25
N GLU A 43 -4.31 -7.40 -13.28
CA GLU A 43 -3.69 -6.45 -14.22
C GLU A 43 -2.21 -6.24 -13.86
N GLU A 44 -1.33 -6.67 -14.74
CA GLU A 44 0.10 -6.78 -14.49
C GLU A 44 0.78 -5.42 -14.24
N SER A 45 0.41 -4.38 -15.00
CA SER A 45 1.02 -3.05 -14.84
C SER A 45 0.69 -2.42 -13.50
N LEU A 46 -0.56 -2.58 -13.02
CA LEU A 46 -0.98 -2.13 -11.69
C LEU A 46 -0.32 -2.96 -10.58
N PHE A 47 -0.24 -4.27 -10.78
CA PHE A 47 0.39 -5.15 -9.81
C PHE A 47 1.87 -4.80 -9.63
N ASN A 48 2.62 -4.72 -10.71
CA ASN A 48 4.05 -4.42 -10.65
C ASN A 48 4.32 -3.06 -10.00
N GLU A 49 3.51 -2.06 -10.33
CA GLU A 49 3.67 -0.73 -9.74
C GLU A 49 3.30 -0.69 -8.26
N THR A 50 2.20 -1.32 -7.87
CA THR A 50 1.78 -1.42 -6.46
C THR A 50 2.80 -2.20 -5.64
N PHE A 51 3.30 -3.31 -6.18
CA PHE A 51 4.33 -4.12 -5.52
C PHE A 51 5.65 -3.36 -5.36
N ARG A 52 6.07 -2.60 -6.38
CA ARG A 52 7.25 -1.72 -6.30
C ARG A 52 7.10 -0.73 -5.14
N ILE A 53 5.97 -0.07 -5.03
CA ILE A 53 5.69 0.92 -3.97
C ILE A 53 5.77 0.28 -2.57
N PHE A 54 5.19 -0.90 -2.38
CA PHE A 54 5.29 -1.61 -1.09
C PHE A 54 6.69 -2.14 -0.80
N THR A 55 7.44 -2.49 -1.84
CA THR A 55 8.86 -2.87 -1.68
C THR A 55 9.68 -1.68 -1.21
N GLU A 56 9.49 -0.50 -1.81
CA GLU A 56 10.15 0.74 -1.38
C GLU A 56 9.79 1.10 0.07
N ALA A 57 8.52 1.03 0.45
CA ALA A 57 8.10 1.24 1.84
C ALA A 57 8.76 0.26 2.82
N THR A 58 8.89 -1.00 2.41
CA THR A 58 9.57 -2.03 3.20
C THR A 58 11.06 -1.71 3.36
N ASP A 59 11.73 -1.31 2.28
CA ASP A 59 13.14 -0.93 2.29
C ASP A 59 13.40 0.28 3.20
N GLU A 60 12.52 1.28 3.14
CA GLU A 60 12.55 2.44 4.01
C GLU A 60 12.46 2.03 5.49
N GLY A 61 11.42 1.27 5.86
CA GLY A 61 11.22 0.84 7.24
C GLY A 61 12.36 -0.03 7.80
N ILE A 62 12.91 -0.94 6.99
CA ILE A 62 14.08 -1.75 7.38
C ILE A 62 15.32 -0.86 7.54
N SER A 63 15.55 0.07 6.62
CA SER A 63 16.68 1.00 6.67
C SER A 63 16.64 1.87 7.91
N GLU A 64 15.47 2.40 8.26
CA GLU A 64 15.27 3.22 9.46
C GLU A 64 15.52 2.45 10.76
N SER A 65 15.25 1.13 10.80
CA SER A 65 15.55 0.31 11.97
C SER A 65 17.04 0.09 12.22
N GLY A 66 17.88 0.27 11.17
CA GLY A 66 19.30 -0.02 11.20
C GLY A 66 19.64 -1.51 11.40
N THR A 67 18.68 -2.41 11.19
CA THR A 67 18.83 -3.85 11.41
C THR A 67 18.96 -4.59 10.07
N GLU A 68 20.01 -5.39 9.91
CA GLU A 68 20.08 -6.34 8.78
C GLU A 68 19.15 -7.51 9.01
N LEU A 69 18.28 -7.77 8.05
CA LEU A 69 17.35 -8.90 8.10
C LEU A 69 17.96 -10.16 7.44
N PRO A 70 17.73 -11.34 8.02
CA PRO A 70 18.01 -12.59 7.34
C PRO A 70 17.29 -12.67 5.99
N VAL A 71 17.96 -13.22 4.96
CA VAL A 71 17.42 -13.33 3.60
C VAL A 71 16.06 -14.03 3.58
N GLU A 72 15.90 -15.10 4.33
CA GLU A 72 14.64 -15.85 4.42
C GLU A 72 13.50 -15.01 5.03
N PHE A 73 13.82 -14.16 6.01
CA PHE A 73 12.84 -13.27 6.62
C PHE A 73 12.42 -12.17 5.65
N ARG A 74 13.37 -11.58 4.94
CA ARG A 74 13.09 -10.61 3.88
C ARG A 74 12.20 -11.20 2.78
N GLN A 75 12.47 -12.40 2.32
CA GLN A 75 11.64 -13.09 1.33
C GLN A 75 10.20 -13.28 1.79
N LYS A 76 9.97 -13.53 3.08
CA LYS A 76 8.61 -13.63 3.64
C LYS A 76 7.88 -12.28 3.61
N ILE A 77 8.57 -11.19 3.89
CA ILE A 77 8.00 -9.85 3.78
C ILE A 77 7.64 -9.56 2.31
N ASP A 78 8.56 -9.81 1.38
CA ASP A 78 8.33 -9.59 -0.06
C ASP A 78 7.17 -10.42 -0.60
N TRP A 79 7.04 -11.69 -0.15
CA TRP A 79 5.87 -12.50 -0.44
C TRP A 79 4.58 -11.88 0.10
N GLY A 80 4.59 -11.39 1.33
CA GLY A 80 3.46 -10.67 1.93
C GLY A 80 3.07 -9.44 1.11
N ASN A 81 4.05 -8.65 0.67
CA ASN A 81 3.83 -7.48 -0.18
C ASN A 81 3.22 -7.87 -1.54
N ALA A 82 3.68 -8.97 -2.15
CA ALA A 82 3.14 -9.47 -3.41
C ALA A 82 1.66 -9.88 -3.27
N VAL A 83 1.35 -10.67 -2.24
CA VAL A 83 -0.03 -11.10 -1.96
C VAL A 83 -0.93 -9.91 -1.69
N PHE A 84 -0.47 -8.95 -0.87
CA PHE A 84 -1.24 -7.76 -0.56
C PHE A 84 -1.46 -6.89 -1.79
N SER A 85 -0.44 -6.69 -2.63
CA SER A 85 -0.54 -5.97 -3.90
C SER A 85 -1.58 -6.61 -4.83
N ALA A 86 -1.58 -7.95 -4.94
CA ALA A 86 -2.55 -8.67 -5.75
C ALA A 86 -3.99 -8.41 -5.29
N PHE A 87 -4.26 -8.49 -3.98
CA PHE A 87 -5.60 -8.19 -3.45
C PHE A 87 -6.03 -6.75 -3.72
N LYS A 88 -5.10 -5.82 -3.59
CA LYS A 88 -5.37 -4.41 -3.80
C LYS A 88 -5.67 -4.09 -5.25
N VAL A 89 -4.87 -4.62 -6.16
CA VAL A 89 -5.09 -4.46 -7.60
C VAL A 89 -6.38 -5.14 -8.03
N HIS A 90 -6.64 -6.36 -7.55
CA HIS A 90 -7.89 -7.07 -7.83
C HIS A 90 -9.11 -6.24 -7.42
N ARG A 91 -9.08 -5.61 -6.23
CA ARG A 91 -10.16 -4.72 -5.79
C ARG A 91 -10.30 -3.52 -6.73
N MET A 92 -9.21 -2.80 -6.99
CA MET A 92 -9.22 -1.59 -7.81
C MET A 92 -9.70 -1.88 -9.24
N GLN A 93 -9.15 -2.91 -9.90
CA GLN A 93 -9.55 -3.28 -11.27
C GLN A 93 -11.03 -3.67 -11.38
N ASN A 94 -11.56 -4.37 -10.37
CA ASN A 94 -12.98 -4.71 -10.35
C ASN A 94 -13.86 -3.49 -10.13
N ASP A 95 -13.49 -2.60 -9.21
CA ASP A 95 -14.24 -1.37 -8.94
C ASP A 95 -14.36 -0.51 -10.22
N ILE A 96 -13.28 -0.34 -11.02
CA ILE A 96 -13.32 0.41 -12.27
C ILE A 96 -13.99 -0.36 -13.41
N ALA A 97 -13.87 -1.69 -13.47
CA ALA A 97 -14.52 -2.52 -14.47
C ALA A 97 -16.05 -2.46 -14.36
N THR A 98 -16.61 -2.26 -13.18
CA THR A 98 -18.07 -2.08 -13.00
C THR A 98 -18.64 -0.88 -13.76
N ARG A 99 -17.79 0.05 -14.19
CA ARG A 99 -18.18 1.27 -14.90
C ARG A 99 -18.04 1.16 -16.44
N LEU A 100 -17.62 -0.01 -16.96
CA LEU A 100 -17.41 -0.21 -18.39
C LEU A 100 -18.69 -0.04 -19.21
N PHE A 101 -19.83 -0.43 -18.66
CA PHE A 101 -21.11 -0.41 -19.36
C PHE A 101 -21.98 0.75 -18.89
N ASP A 102 -22.82 1.22 -19.80
CA ASP A 102 -23.85 2.21 -19.49
C ASP A 102 -25.12 1.57 -18.91
N SER A 103 -26.16 2.39 -18.66
CA SER A 103 -27.44 1.91 -18.13
C SER A 103 -28.23 0.98 -19.08
N ASN A 104 -27.88 0.97 -20.35
CA ASN A 104 -28.49 0.11 -21.35
C ASN A 104 -27.72 -1.22 -21.52
N GLY A 105 -26.56 -1.35 -20.89
CA GLY A 105 -25.67 -2.49 -21.04
C GLY A 105 -24.70 -2.37 -22.22
N ASP A 106 -24.61 -1.20 -22.85
CA ASP A 106 -23.67 -0.94 -23.93
C ASP A 106 -22.31 -0.52 -23.40
N LEU A 107 -21.24 -1.01 -24.04
CA LEU A 107 -19.87 -0.62 -23.70
C LEU A 107 -19.66 0.88 -23.97
N LYS A 108 -19.29 1.62 -22.92
CA LYS A 108 -18.98 3.06 -23.03
C LYS A 108 -17.78 3.30 -23.94
N PRO A 109 -17.72 4.42 -24.66
CA PRO A 109 -16.49 4.87 -25.31
C PRO A 109 -15.34 4.98 -24.30
N PHE A 110 -14.13 4.56 -24.68
CA PHE A 110 -12.96 4.52 -23.79
C PHE A 110 -12.72 5.83 -23.03
N GLU A 111 -12.78 6.97 -23.71
CA GLU A 111 -12.56 8.28 -23.11
C GLU A 111 -13.63 8.64 -22.07
N GLN A 112 -14.88 8.29 -22.31
CA GLN A 112 -15.97 8.49 -21.35
C GLN A 112 -15.74 7.63 -20.11
N TRP A 113 -15.50 6.33 -20.30
CA TRP A 113 -15.22 5.42 -19.20
C TRP A 113 -14.00 5.85 -18.40
N ARG A 114 -12.90 6.22 -19.05
CA ARG A 114 -11.69 6.72 -18.40
C ARG A 114 -11.98 7.92 -17.50
N ASN A 115 -12.80 8.87 -17.98
CA ASN A 115 -13.18 10.03 -17.17
C ASN A 115 -14.09 9.65 -16.00
N ASP A 116 -15.00 8.69 -16.19
CA ASP A 116 -15.90 8.21 -15.13
C ASP A 116 -15.16 7.50 -13.99
N VAL A 117 -14.05 6.81 -14.28
CA VAL A 117 -13.27 6.07 -13.29
C VAL A 117 -12.14 6.89 -12.66
N HIS A 118 -11.78 8.03 -13.24
CA HIS A 118 -10.69 8.88 -12.76
C HIS A 118 -10.79 9.24 -11.26
N PRO A 119 -11.96 9.67 -10.72
CA PRO A 119 -12.08 9.97 -9.30
C PRO A 119 -11.86 8.75 -8.40
N MET A 120 -12.23 7.55 -8.86
CA MET A 120 -12.00 6.30 -8.12
C MET A 120 -10.51 5.96 -8.10
N LEU A 121 -9.83 6.11 -9.23
CA LEU A 121 -8.39 5.89 -9.34
C LEU A 121 -7.61 6.86 -8.47
N ASP A 122 -7.98 8.13 -8.48
CA ASP A 122 -7.36 9.14 -7.61
C ASP A 122 -7.51 8.79 -6.14
N HIS A 123 -8.68 8.32 -5.71
CA HIS A 123 -8.89 7.86 -4.35
C HIS A 123 -8.01 6.64 -4.01
N HIS A 124 -7.96 5.64 -4.90
CA HIS A 124 -7.13 4.44 -4.68
C HIS A 124 -5.63 4.77 -4.64
N VAL A 125 -5.15 5.63 -5.53
CA VAL A 125 -3.72 5.93 -5.67
C VAL A 125 -3.26 6.99 -4.65
N LYS A 126 -3.98 8.09 -4.50
CA LYS A 126 -3.51 9.22 -3.68
C LYS A 126 -3.77 9.03 -2.19
N HIS A 127 -4.98 8.58 -1.82
CA HIS A 127 -5.35 8.51 -0.41
C HIS A 127 -5.06 7.15 0.19
N TRP A 128 -5.51 6.11 -0.47
CA TRP A 128 -5.50 4.80 0.10
C TRP A 128 -4.13 4.12 0.02
N LEU A 129 -3.47 4.17 -1.15
CA LEU A 129 -2.12 3.63 -1.31
C LEU A 129 -1.11 4.35 -0.40
N ARG A 130 -1.32 5.66 -0.13
CA ARG A 130 -0.51 6.41 0.82
C ARG A 130 -0.61 5.87 2.25
N THR A 131 -1.83 5.67 2.75
CA THR A 131 -2.04 5.10 4.08
C THR A 131 -1.40 3.72 4.23
N GLU A 132 -1.47 2.92 3.18
CA GLU A 132 -0.87 1.58 3.18
C GLU A 132 0.66 1.63 3.06
N TYR A 133 1.22 2.61 2.35
CA TYR A 133 2.65 2.87 2.31
C TYR A 133 3.19 3.17 3.71
N ASP A 134 2.63 4.15 4.39
CA ASP A 134 3.03 4.54 5.75
C ASP A 134 2.89 3.36 6.73
N THR A 135 1.83 2.57 6.58
CA THR A 135 1.63 1.34 7.37
C THR A 135 2.72 0.30 7.07
N ALA A 136 3.11 0.15 5.80
CA ALA A 136 4.16 -0.80 5.40
C ALA A 136 5.52 -0.39 5.96
N VAL A 137 5.88 0.90 5.94
CA VAL A 137 7.09 1.43 6.57
C VAL A 137 7.13 1.07 8.05
N ILE A 138 6.07 1.41 8.80
CA ILE A 138 5.99 1.14 10.26
C ILE A 138 6.09 -0.35 10.55
N ARG A 139 5.37 -1.20 9.82
CA ARG A 139 5.39 -2.65 10.03
C ARG A 139 6.73 -3.27 9.72
N SER A 140 7.41 -2.80 8.68
CA SER A 140 8.72 -3.29 8.29
C SER A 140 9.79 -2.91 9.30
N HIS A 141 9.73 -1.69 9.82
CA HIS A 141 10.57 -1.23 10.92
C HIS A 141 10.37 -2.10 12.18
N GLN A 142 9.11 -2.31 12.60
CA GLN A 142 8.79 -3.14 13.75
C GLN A 142 9.22 -4.61 13.57
N ALA A 143 9.07 -5.15 12.35
CA ALA A 143 9.51 -6.51 12.04
C ALA A 143 11.03 -6.65 12.14
N ALA A 144 11.77 -5.64 11.71
CA ALA A 144 13.23 -5.59 11.84
C ALA A 144 13.67 -5.47 13.30
N ASP A 145 13.01 -4.62 14.08
CA ASP A 145 13.24 -4.51 15.52
C ASP A 145 12.98 -5.82 16.25
N TRP A 146 11.89 -6.53 15.89
CA TRP A 146 11.57 -7.83 16.46
C TRP A 146 12.69 -8.85 16.22
N GLN A 147 13.23 -8.92 15.00
CA GLN A 147 14.39 -9.78 14.70
C GLN A 147 15.60 -9.42 15.54
N ARG A 148 15.85 -8.16 15.81
CA ARG A 148 16.91 -7.72 16.70
C ARG A 148 16.65 -8.17 18.14
N PHE A 149 15.43 -8.06 18.64
CA PHE A 149 15.08 -8.54 20.00
C PHE A 149 15.24 -10.04 20.13
N GLU A 150 14.87 -10.82 19.13
CA GLU A 150 15.09 -12.28 19.12
C GLU A 150 16.58 -12.63 19.21
N GLN A 151 17.46 -11.88 18.55
CA GLN A 151 18.91 -12.11 18.64
C GLN A 151 19.47 -11.88 20.05
N TYR A 152 18.84 -11.02 20.85
CA TYR A 152 19.23 -10.71 22.22
C TYR A 152 18.38 -11.40 23.28
N ALA A 153 17.53 -12.34 22.90
CA ALA A 153 16.61 -13.03 23.82
C ALA A 153 17.32 -13.76 24.98
N ASP A 154 18.55 -14.26 24.75
CA ASP A 154 19.35 -14.91 25.78
C ASP A 154 19.83 -13.92 26.88
N ILE A 155 19.98 -12.63 26.53
CA ILE A 155 20.46 -11.59 27.43
C ILE A 155 19.29 -10.79 28.00
N LEU A 156 18.27 -10.56 27.18
CA LEU A 156 17.06 -9.79 27.49
C LEU A 156 15.81 -10.64 27.20
N PRO A 157 15.53 -11.66 28.05
CA PRO A 157 14.50 -12.66 27.75
C PRO A 157 13.06 -12.13 27.89
N ASN A 158 12.88 -10.95 28.48
CA ASN A 158 11.57 -10.39 28.77
C ASN A 158 11.34 -9.09 28.01
N LEU A 159 10.17 -8.97 27.41
CA LEU A 159 9.62 -7.72 26.91
C LEU A 159 8.58 -7.21 27.90
N GLU A 160 8.67 -5.94 28.30
CA GLU A 160 7.70 -5.29 29.16
C GLU A 160 6.70 -4.51 28.31
N TRP A 161 5.42 -4.75 28.56
CA TRP A 161 4.37 -3.93 27.95
C TRP A 161 4.29 -2.58 28.65
N MET A 162 4.61 -1.53 27.93
CA MET A 162 4.54 -0.16 28.44
C MET A 162 3.22 0.49 28.03
N PRO A 163 2.59 1.30 28.91
CA PRO A 163 1.46 2.13 28.51
C PRO A 163 1.83 3.04 27.34
N SER A 164 0.89 3.29 26.46
CA SER A 164 1.12 4.18 25.31
C SER A 164 1.48 5.59 25.78
N THR A 165 2.56 6.15 25.24
CA THR A 165 2.95 7.56 25.45
C THR A 165 2.21 8.49 24.48
N SER A 166 1.32 7.98 23.63
CA SER A 166 0.49 8.77 22.73
C SER A 166 -0.42 9.73 23.50
N ILE A 167 -0.63 10.93 22.97
CA ILE A 167 -1.55 11.93 23.55
C ILE A 167 -3.00 11.40 23.53
N ASN A 168 -3.34 10.58 22.51
CA ASN A 168 -4.64 9.94 22.36
C ASN A 168 -4.47 8.42 22.18
N PRO A 169 -4.12 7.66 23.22
CA PRO A 169 -4.02 6.22 23.12
C PRO A 169 -5.42 5.63 22.87
N GLY A 170 -5.49 4.58 22.04
CA GLY A 170 -6.72 3.78 21.92
C GLY A 170 -7.21 3.26 23.26
N ALA A 171 -8.50 2.88 23.35
CA ALA A 171 -9.12 2.43 24.60
C ALA A 171 -8.35 1.26 25.24
N ASP A 172 -7.78 0.39 24.42
CA ASP A 172 -7.03 -0.82 24.84
C ASP A 172 -5.60 -0.51 25.33
N HIS A 173 -5.12 0.75 25.17
CA HIS A 173 -3.78 1.20 25.57
C HIS A 173 -3.79 2.17 26.75
N LYS A 174 -4.95 2.38 27.34
CA LYS A 174 -5.08 3.12 28.60
C LYS A 174 -4.90 2.14 29.75
N GLY A 175 -3.65 1.76 30.05
CA GLY A 175 -3.34 0.86 31.15
C GLY A 175 -3.97 1.23 32.48
#